data_7ef9ec8ce146397a0b85d5031d7bdead
#
_entry.id   7ef9ec8ce146397a0b85d5031d7bdead
#
_cell.length_a   1.000
_cell.length_b   1.000
_cell.length_c   1.000
_cell.angle_alpha   90.00
_cell.angle_beta   90.00
_cell.angle_gamma   90.00
#
_symmetry.space_group_name_H-M   'P 1'
#
loop_
_entity.id
_entity.type
_entity.pdbx_description
1 polymer ?
#
loop_
_entity_poly.entity_id
_entity_poly.type
_entity_poly.pdbx_seq_one_letter_code
_entity_poly.pdbx_strand_id
1 'polypeptide(L)'
;VTVNDYLAKRDSEWMGKLYRWLGLTVGLIVQGLDGDARRRAYNADITYGTNNEFGFDYLRDNMVTYKDNMVQRGHVYAIVDEVDSILIDEARTPLIISGRGEDSSSLYTQVDRFVRTLRKSVVVELEDKVETDEQADGDYVVDEKHKTCTLTAKGIKKAEEYFKIENLAATENMTLAHHIDQAI
;
A
#
# COMPACT_ATOMS: atom_id res chain seq x y z
N VAL A 1 -6.36 -12.87 24.57
CA VAL A 1 -6.63 -11.62 23.82
C VAL A 1 -7.50 -10.74 24.69
N THR A 2 -7.17 -9.47 24.79
CA THR A 2 -7.94 -8.47 25.57
C THR A 2 -8.01 -7.13 24.84
N VAL A 3 -8.72 -6.15 25.37
CA VAL A 3 -9.04 -4.89 24.68
C VAL A 3 -7.95 -3.81 24.76
N ASN A 4 -7.07 -3.85 25.76
CA ASN A 4 -6.03 -2.83 25.92
C ASN A 4 -4.72 -3.36 26.52
N ASP A 5 -3.64 -2.59 26.33
CA ASP A 5 -2.29 -2.95 26.77
C ASP A 5 -2.16 -3.07 28.29
N TYR A 6 -2.93 -2.27 29.04
CA TYR A 6 -2.90 -2.35 30.51
C TYR A 6 -3.39 -3.70 31.00
N LEU A 7 -4.52 -4.17 30.50
CA LEU A 7 -5.07 -5.49 30.87
C LEU A 7 -4.15 -6.60 30.39
N ALA A 8 -3.65 -6.52 29.16
CA ALA A 8 -2.72 -7.51 28.64
C ALA A 8 -1.47 -7.65 29.53
N LYS A 9 -0.90 -6.53 29.96
CA LYS A 9 0.27 -6.48 30.84
C LYS A 9 -0.09 -7.02 32.24
N ARG A 10 -1.14 -6.48 32.88
CA ARG A 10 -1.58 -6.89 34.21
C ARG A 10 -1.79 -8.39 34.30
N ASP A 11 -2.54 -8.95 33.35
CA ASP A 11 -2.94 -10.36 33.39
C ASP A 11 -1.77 -11.28 33.03
N SER A 12 -0.90 -10.88 32.10
CA SER A 12 0.34 -11.61 31.80
C SER A 12 1.30 -11.67 33.00
N GLU A 13 1.37 -10.59 33.79
CA GLU A 13 2.19 -10.56 35.00
C GLU A 13 1.57 -11.36 36.13
N TRP A 14 0.27 -11.23 36.33
CA TRP A 14 -0.46 -11.91 37.43
C TRP A 14 -0.54 -13.40 37.21
N MET A 15 -1.17 -13.83 36.14
CA MET A 15 -1.32 -15.26 35.80
C MET A 15 0.00 -15.87 35.32
N GLY A 16 0.88 -15.08 34.76
CA GLY A 16 2.20 -15.54 34.34
C GLY A 16 3.05 -16.12 35.47
N LYS A 17 2.81 -15.75 36.73
CA LYS A 17 3.48 -16.36 37.87
C LYS A 17 3.10 -17.86 38.00
N LEU A 18 1.81 -18.15 37.85
CA LEU A 18 1.30 -19.53 37.87
C LEU A 18 1.82 -20.34 36.69
N TYR A 19 1.75 -19.78 35.49
CA TYR A 19 2.18 -20.49 34.27
C TYR A 19 3.69 -20.79 34.29
N ARG A 20 4.51 -19.85 34.74
CA ARG A 20 5.95 -20.07 34.87
C ARG A 20 6.27 -21.12 35.96
N TRP A 21 5.49 -21.16 37.05
CA TRP A 21 5.62 -22.19 38.04
C TRP A 21 5.31 -23.60 37.50
N LEU A 22 4.37 -23.69 36.53
CA LEU A 22 4.06 -24.90 35.78
C LEU A 22 5.08 -25.20 34.65
N GLY A 23 6.13 -24.41 34.51
CA GLY A 23 7.17 -24.60 33.50
C GLY A 23 6.85 -24.01 32.11
N LEU A 24 5.78 -23.22 31.98
CA LEU A 24 5.38 -22.59 30.72
C LEU A 24 6.01 -21.20 30.57
N THR A 25 6.30 -20.82 29.35
CA THR A 25 6.77 -19.49 28.99
C THR A 25 5.61 -18.56 28.68
N VAL A 26 5.75 -17.25 29.02
CA VAL A 26 4.71 -16.26 28.83
C VAL A 26 5.29 -15.06 28.09
N GLY A 27 4.72 -14.74 26.93
CA GLY A 27 5.01 -13.58 26.12
C GLY A 27 3.91 -12.51 26.23
N LEU A 28 4.28 -11.26 25.99
CA LEU A 28 3.37 -10.11 25.98
C LEU A 28 3.61 -9.29 24.71
N ILE A 29 2.53 -9.03 23.98
CA ILE A 29 2.50 -8.15 22.81
C ILE A 29 1.77 -6.88 23.18
N VAL A 30 2.51 -5.77 23.16
CA VAL A 30 2.02 -4.41 23.41
C VAL A 30 2.62 -3.45 22.38
N GLN A 31 2.08 -2.24 22.32
CA GLN A 31 2.58 -1.20 21.43
C GLN A 31 4.07 -0.87 21.70
N GLY A 32 4.81 -0.57 20.65
CA GLY A 32 6.21 -0.13 20.72
C GLY A 32 7.25 -1.26 20.76
N LEU A 33 6.87 -2.52 20.69
CA LEU A 33 7.81 -3.64 20.54
C LEU A 33 8.39 -3.70 19.13
N ASP A 34 9.70 -3.95 19.05
CA ASP A 34 10.37 -4.27 17.79
C ASP A 34 10.03 -5.69 17.29
N GLY A 35 10.41 -6.00 16.04
CA GLY A 35 10.12 -7.28 15.41
C GLY A 35 10.72 -8.48 16.16
N ASP A 36 11.91 -8.34 16.71
CA ASP A 36 12.57 -9.44 17.42
C ASP A 36 11.93 -9.70 18.79
N ALA A 37 11.51 -8.65 19.50
CA ALA A 37 10.77 -8.78 20.75
C ALA A 37 9.39 -9.42 20.50
N ARG A 38 8.68 -9.00 19.42
CA ARG A 38 7.42 -9.62 19.00
C ARG A 38 7.61 -11.10 18.69
N ARG A 39 8.61 -11.46 17.90
CA ARG A 39 8.90 -12.84 17.54
C ARG A 39 9.19 -13.71 18.78
N ARG A 40 9.95 -13.19 19.73
CA ARG A 40 10.19 -13.88 21.00
C ARG A 40 8.91 -14.07 21.81
N ALA A 41 8.05 -13.06 21.87
CA ALA A 41 6.79 -13.12 22.59
C ALA A 41 5.80 -14.12 21.95
N TYR A 42 5.71 -14.16 20.62
CA TYR A 42 4.88 -15.14 19.92
C TYR A 42 5.41 -16.58 20.03
N ASN A 43 6.70 -16.78 20.24
CA ASN A 43 7.28 -18.10 20.44
C ASN A 43 7.11 -18.63 21.88
N ALA A 44 6.56 -17.86 22.79
CA ALA A 44 6.18 -18.35 24.12
C ALA A 44 5.01 -19.34 24.05
N ASP A 45 4.87 -20.19 25.06
CA ASP A 45 3.75 -21.14 25.16
C ASP A 45 2.41 -20.41 25.27
N ILE A 46 2.39 -19.31 25.99
CA ILE A 46 1.21 -18.45 26.19
C ILE A 46 1.59 -17.01 25.80
N THR A 47 0.82 -16.42 24.89
CA THR A 47 1.02 -15.03 24.46
C THR A 47 -0.19 -14.18 24.83
N TYR A 48 0.03 -13.12 25.59
CA TYR A 48 -0.95 -12.10 25.92
C TYR A 48 -0.81 -10.90 24.95
N GLY A 49 -1.92 -10.28 24.59
CA GLY A 49 -1.92 -9.08 23.77
C GLY A 49 -3.33 -8.58 23.47
N THR A 50 -3.42 -7.45 22.80
CA THR A 50 -4.69 -6.89 22.35
C THR A 50 -5.09 -7.44 20.98
N ASN A 51 -6.40 -7.43 20.69
CA ASN A 51 -6.92 -7.76 19.37
C ASN A 51 -6.28 -6.93 18.26
N ASN A 52 -6.09 -5.63 18.51
CA ASN A 52 -5.49 -4.72 17.54
C ASN A 52 -4.02 -5.07 17.25
N GLU A 53 -3.21 -5.33 18.27
CA GLU A 53 -1.81 -5.70 18.09
C GLU A 53 -1.66 -7.02 17.32
N PHE A 54 -2.46 -8.05 17.65
CA PHE A 54 -2.47 -9.30 16.91
C PHE A 54 -2.93 -9.11 15.45
N GLY A 55 -3.96 -8.30 15.24
CA GLY A 55 -4.48 -8.03 13.91
C GLY A 55 -3.49 -7.22 13.06
N PHE A 56 -2.84 -6.20 13.62
CA PHE A 56 -1.82 -5.45 12.90
C PHE A 56 -0.57 -6.29 12.61
N ASP A 57 -0.16 -7.18 13.52
CA ASP A 57 0.95 -8.10 13.24
C ASP A 57 0.58 -9.09 12.13
N TYR A 58 -0.65 -9.59 12.11
CA TYR A 58 -1.14 -10.42 11.01
C TYR A 58 -1.09 -9.68 9.66
N LEU A 59 -1.53 -8.44 9.62
CA LEU A 59 -1.45 -7.63 8.39
C LEU A 59 0.01 -7.40 7.97
N ARG A 60 0.90 -7.05 8.89
CA ARG A 60 2.33 -6.85 8.60
C ARG A 60 2.98 -8.14 8.08
N ASP A 61 2.68 -9.28 8.69
CA ASP A 61 3.21 -10.58 8.26
C ASP A 61 2.77 -10.96 6.84
N ASN A 62 1.55 -10.54 6.43
CA ASN A 62 1.08 -10.75 5.07
C ASN A 62 1.68 -9.77 4.03
N MET A 63 2.41 -8.75 4.47
CA MET A 63 3.09 -7.78 3.61
C MET A 63 4.58 -8.08 3.43
N VAL A 64 5.17 -8.99 4.21
CA VAL A 64 6.60 -9.31 4.10
C VAL A 64 6.89 -10.19 2.89
N THR A 65 8.04 -9.95 2.26
CA THR A 65 8.49 -10.71 1.09
C THR A 65 9.07 -12.07 1.48
N TYR A 66 9.71 -12.17 2.65
CA TYR A 66 10.36 -13.38 3.12
C TYR A 66 9.69 -13.89 4.39
N LYS A 67 9.45 -15.21 4.45
CA LYS A 67 8.81 -15.88 5.59
C LYS A 67 9.56 -15.64 6.91
N ASP A 68 10.88 -15.53 6.86
CA ASP A 68 11.72 -15.32 8.04
C ASP A 68 11.51 -13.93 8.69
N ASN A 69 10.89 -13.00 7.96
CA ASN A 69 10.54 -11.69 8.48
C ASN A 69 9.19 -11.66 9.22
N MET A 70 8.41 -12.73 9.14
CA MET A 70 7.18 -12.85 9.90
C MET A 70 7.48 -12.93 11.41
N VAL A 71 6.60 -12.34 12.20
CA VAL A 71 6.72 -12.36 13.67
C VAL A 71 5.78 -13.37 14.31
N GLN A 72 4.62 -13.61 13.71
CA GLN A 72 3.64 -14.57 14.22
C GLN A 72 3.99 -16.01 13.79
N ARG A 73 3.61 -16.94 14.64
CA ARG A 73 3.52 -18.37 14.32
C ARG A 73 2.06 -18.79 14.24
N GLY A 74 1.79 -20.01 13.84
CA GLY A 74 0.43 -20.57 13.89
C GLY A 74 -0.13 -20.55 15.32
N HIS A 75 -1.42 -20.27 15.43
CA HIS A 75 -2.15 -20.28 16.71
C HIS A 75 -2.91 -21.60 16.84
N VAL A 76 -2.73 -22.27 18.00
CA VAL A 76 -3.42 -23.54 18.29
C VAL A 76 -4.75 -23.28 18.99
N TYR A 77 -4.78 -22.29 19.88
CA TYR A 77 -5.95 -21.94 20.68
C TYR A 77 -5.94 -20.46 21.03
N ALA A 78 -7.12 -19.84 21.11
CA ALA A 78 -7.27 -18.46 21.52
C ALA A 78 -8.38 -18.33 22.56
N ILE A 79 -8.09 -17.59 23.65
CA ILE A 79 -9.08 -17.12 24.61
C ILE A 79 -9.24 -15.63 24.37
N VAL A 80 -10.46 -15.22 24.09
CA VAL A 80 -10.81 -13.82 23.85
C VAL A 80 -11.65 -13.33 25.03
N ASP A 81 -11.12 -12.36 25.76
CA ASP A 81 -11.82 -11.66 26.82
C ASP A 81 -12.45 -10.38 26.28
N GLU A 82 -13.48 -9.83 26.94
CA GLU A 82 -14.24 -8.66 26.47
C GLU A 82 -14.81 -8.86 25.06
N VAL A 83 -15.38 -10.02 24.83
CA VAL A 83 -15.83 -10.48 23.50
C VAL A 83 -16.93 -9.62 22.89
N ASP A 84 -17.75 -8.99 23.69
CA ASP A 84 -18.77 -8.02 23.28
C ASP A 84 -18.14 -6.78 22.63
N SER A 85 -17.09 -6.22 23.24
CA SER A 85 -16.34 -5.12 22.61
C SER A 85 -15.62 -5.58 21.35
N ILE A 86 -14.91 -6.69 21.40
CA ILE A 86 -14.01 -7.10 20.29
C ILE A 86 -14.82 -7.64 19.10
N LEU A 87 -15.79 -8.50 19.33
CA LEU A 87 -16.48 -9.24 18.26
C LEU A 87 -17.86 -8.65 17.89
N ILE A 88 -18.37 -7.69 18.65
CA ILE A 88 -19.66 -7.04 18.38
C ILE A 88 -19.48 -5.55 18.10
N ASP A 89 -19.02 -4.78 19.08
CA ASP A 89 -18.96 -3.32 18.97
C ASP A 89 -17.92 -2.86 17.93
N GLU A 90 -16.74 -3.46 17.93
CA GLU A 90 -15.64 -3.13 17.01
C GLU A 90 -15.56 -4.06 15.78
N ALA A 91 -16.49 -5.01 15.64
CA ALA A 91 -16.40 -6.05 14.59
C ALA A 91 -16.34 -5.50 13.16
N ARG A 92 -16.91 -4.32 12.93
CA ARG A 92 -16.90 -3.64 11.62
C ARG A 92 -15.80 -2.61 11.45
N THR A 93 -15.01 -2.35 12.49
CA THR A 93 -13.90 -1.39 12.41
C THR A 93 -12.70 -2.04 11.70
N PRO A 94 -12.35 -1.59 10.48
CA PRO A 94 -11.24 -2.20 9.75
C PRO A 94 -9.91 -1.81 10.39
N LEU A 95 -8.99 -2.76 10.45
CA LEU A 95 -7.58 -2.47 10.72
C LEU A 95 -6.91 -2.03 9.42
N ILE A 96 -6.37 -0.82 9.39
CA ILE A 96 -5.78 -0.23 8.19
C ILE A 96 -4.30 0.10 8.46
N ILE A 97 -3.39 -0.44 7.65
CA ILE A 97 -2.01 0.00 7.58
C ILE A 97 -1.90 0.96 6.40
N SER A 98 -1.58 2.23 6.69
CA SER A 98 -1.29 3.22 5.67
C SER A 98 0.16 3.70 5.83
N GLY A 99 0.86 3.82 4.71
CA GLY A 99 2.18 4.45 4.64
C GLY A 99 2.11 5.73 3.83
N ARG A 100 3.10 6.62 3.97
CA ARG A 100 3.33 7.63 2.95
C ARG A 100 3.66 6.89 1.67
N GLY A 101 2.87 7.11 0.60
CA GLY A 101 3.31 6.81 -0.74
C GLY A 101 4.59 7.59 -1.06
N GLU A 102 5.34 7.16 -2.02
CA GLU A 102 6.42 7.98 -2.58
C GLU A 102 5.87 9.37 -2.87
N ASP A 103 6.65 10.42 -2.55
CA ASP A 103 6.25 11.81 -2.71
C ASP A 103 6.12 12.14 -4.22
N SER A 104 5.03 11.68 -4.82
CA SER A 104 4.67 11.96 -6.21
C SER A 104 4.15 13.39 -6.40
N SER A 105 3.98 14.17 -5.33
CA SER A 105 3.45 15.53 -5.42
C SER A 105 4.32 16.45 -6.30
N SER A 106 5.64 16.28 -6.27
CA SER A 106 6.56 16.99 -7.16
C SER A 106 6.40 16.54 -8.61
N LEU A 107 6.22 15.25 -8.85
CA LEU A 107 6.02 14.68 -10.18
C LEU A 107 4.69 15.16 -10.79
N TYR A 108 3.59 15.13 -10.03
CA TYR A 108 2.31 15.68 -10.49
C TYR A 108 2.42 17.15 -10.92
N THR A 109 3.12 17.97 -10.13
CA THR A 109 3.31 19.39 -10.46
C THR A 109 4.16 19.58 -11.73
N GLN A 110 5.18 18.74 -11.93
CA GLN A 110 6.02 18.79 -13.12
C GLN A 110 5.24 18.34 -14.35
N VAL A 111 4.48 17.26 -14.23
CA VAL A 111 3.64 16.73 -15.31
C VAL A 111 2.53 17.73 -15.69
N ASP A 112 1.84 18.34 -14.73
CA ASP A 112 0.83 19.37 -14.99
C ASP A 112 1.43 20.56 -15.78
N ARG A 113 2.63 21.02 -15.39
CA ARG A 113 3.32 22.08 -16.12
C ARG A 113 3.67 21.68 -17.55
N PHE A 114 4.13 20.45 -17.74
CA PHE A 114 4.46 19.91 -19.06
C PHE A 114 3.21 19.82 -19.93
N VAL A 115 2.14 19.19 -19.45
CA VAL A 115 0.89 18.97 -20.21
C VAL A 115 0.28 20.29 -20.67
N ARG A 116 0.35 21.34 -19.87
CA ARG A 116 -0.10 22.70 -20.27
C ARG A 116 0.66 23.28 -21.45
N THR A 117 1.81 22.74 -21.82
CA THR A 117 2.58 23.16 -23.01
C THR A 117 2.20 22.40 -24.28
N LEU A 118 1.45 21.31 -24.14
CA LEU A 118 1.04 20.45 -25.23
C LEU A 118 -0.14 21.04 -26.00
N ARG A 119 -0.20 20.75 -27.30
CA ARG A 119 -1.27 21.19 -28.19
C ARG A 119 -2.11 20.00 -28.61
N LYS A 120 -3.42 20.12 -28.45
CA LYS A 120 -4.38 19.15 -28.96
C LYS A 120 -4.30 19.07 -30.50
N SER A 121 -4.23 17.87 -31.05
CA SER A 121 -4.41 17.64 -32.48
C SER A 121 -5.90 17.75 -32.79
N VAL A 122 -6.20 18.48 -33.87
CA VAL A 122 -7.58 18.55 -34.41
C VAL A 122 -7.70 17.39 -35.40
N VAL A 123 -8.30 16.30 -34.99
CA VAL A 123 -8.67 15.22 -35.92
C VAL A 123 -9.90 15.65 -36.67
N VAL A 124 -9.77 15.91 -37.98
CA VAL A 124 -10.91 16.07 -38.88
C VAL A 124 -11.29 14.63 -39.28
N GLU A 125 -12.42 14.14 -38.78
CA GLU A 125 -13.01 12.88 -39.27
C GLU A 125 -13.35 13.03 -40.75
N LEU A 126 -12.49 12.54 -41.62
CA LEU A 126 -12.81 12.21 -42.98
C LEU A 126 -13.20 10.74 -43.01
N GLU A 127 -14.45 10.46 -43.37
CA GLU A 127 -15.00 9.13 -43.56
C GLU A 127 -13.98 8.23 -44.32
N ASP A 128 -13.64 7.07 -43.73
CA ASP A 128 -12.87 5.97 -44.33
C ASP A 128 -11.32 6.04 -44.41
N LYS A 129 -10.63 6.95 -43.71
CA LYS A 129 -9.16 6.79 -43.53
C LYS A 129 -8.76 7.04 -42.12
N VAL A 130 -8.29 5.97 -41.46
CA VAL A 130 -7.49 6.06 -40.21
C VAL A 130 -6.21 6.80 -40.58
N GLU A 131 -6.11 8.09 -40.26
CA GLU A 131 -4.85 8.81 -40.38
C GLU A 131 -3.86 8.17 -39.40
N THR A 132 -2.73 7.72 -39.95
CA THR A 132 -1.59 7.24 -39.17
C THR A 132 -1.05 8.35 -38.29
N ASP A 133 -0.54 8.00 -37.10
CA ASP A 133 0.08 8.91 -36.08
C ASP A 133 1.09 9.96 -36.68
N GLU A 134 1.60 9.72 -37.87
CA GLU A 134 2.57 10.57 -38.55
C GLU A 134 1.96 11.88 -39.13
N GLN A 135 0.64 11.98 -39.24
CA GLN A 135 -0.04 13.17 -39.86
C GLN A 135 -0.72 14.06 -38.82
N ALA A 136 -0.70 13.69 -37.53
CA ALA A 136 -1.27 14.51 -36.48
C ALA A 136 -0.44 15.78 -36.26
N ASP A 137 -1.04 16.96 -36.47
CA ASP A 137 -0.34 18.26 -36.31
C ASP A 137 -0.15 18.68 -34.85
N GLY A 138 -0.77 17.99 -33.90
CA GLY A 138 -0.70 18.24 -32.46
C GLY A 138 0.24 17.30 -31.70
N ASP A 139 0.36 17.56 -30.43
CA ASP A 139 1.20 16.77 -29.51
C ASP A 139 0.42 15.58 -28.89
N TYR A 140 -0.91 15.64 -28.90
CA TYR A 140 -1.78 14.57 -28.43
C TYR A 140 -3.11 14.54 -29.18
N VAL A 141 -3.72 13.36 -29.24
CA VAL A 141 -5.03 13.11 -29.87
C VAL A 141 -6.02 12.71 -28.79
N VAL A 142 -7.24 13.23 -28.87
CA VAL A 142 -8.35 12.87 -28.01
C VAL A 142 -9.38 12.10 -28.81
N ASP A 143 -9.68 10.88 -28.41
CA ASP A 143 -10.81 10.12 -28.90
C ASP A 143 -12.00 10.30 -27.96
N GLU A 144 -12.93 11.16 -28.36
CA GLU A 144 -14.12 11.47 -27.53
C GLU A 144 -15.09 10.28 -27.42
N LYS A 145 -15.10 9.40 -28.42
CA LYS A 145 -15.98 8.22 -28.48
C LYS A 145 -15.53 7.16 -27.48
N HIS A 146 -14.23 6.92 -27.38
CA HIS A 146 -13.66 5.94 -26.47
C HIS A 146 -13.18 6.58 -25.13
N LYS A 147 -13.26 7.91 -25.02
CA LYS A 147 -12.78 8.68 -23.85
C LYS A 147 -11.31 8.38 -23.53
N THR A 148 -10.50 8.28 -24.56
CA THR A 148 -9.05 8.05 -24.42
C THR A 148 -8.27 9.23 -24.97
N CYS A 149 -7.07 9.42 -24.44
CA CYS A 149 -6.12 10.40 -24.94
C CYS A 149 -4.78 9.71 -25.17
N THR A 150 -4.11 10.01 -26.25
CA THR A 150 -2.83 9.38 -26.61
C THR A 150 -1.86 10.44 -27.11
N LEU A 151 -0.60 10.39 -26.64
CA LEU A 151 0.47 11.23 -27.16
C LEU A 151 0.81 10.81 -28.61
N THR A 152 1.01 11.79 -29.47
CA THR A 152 1.58 11.57 -30.82
C THR A 152 3.10 11.37 -30.72
N ALA A 153 3.73 10.89 -31.79
CA ALA A 153 5.19 10.82 -31.88
C ALA A 153 5.90 12.16 -31.55
N LYS A 154 5.25 13.28 -31.88
CA LYS A 154 5.69 14.62 -31.53
C LYS A 154 5.60 14.92 -30.03
N GLY A 155 4.48 14.51 -29.41
CA GLY A 155 4.26 14.66 -27.97
C GLY A 155 5.22 13.80 -27.15
N ILE A 156 5.48 12.56 -27.59
CA ILE A 156 6.46 11.69 -26.95
C ILE A 156 7.86 12.31 -26.97
N LYS A 157 8.33 12.80 -28.10
CA LYS A 157 9.64 13.47 -28.21
C LYS A 157 9.73 14.70 -27.29
N LYS A 158 8.68 15.51 -27.22
CA LYS A 158 8.64 16.65 -26.30
C LYS A 158 8.69 16.23 -24.84
N ALA A 159 8.02 15.12 -24.48
CA ALA A 159 8.08 14.57 -23.13
C ALA A 159 9.50 14.10 -22.79
N GLU A 160 10.13 13.35 -23.69
CA GLU A 160 11.50 12.87 -23.54
C GLU A 160 12.52 14.03 -23.37
N GLU A 161 12.39 15.07 -24.17
CA GLU A 161 13.22 16.28 -24.06
C GLU A 161 12.99 17.05 -22.75
N TYR A 162 11.71 17.23 -22.37
CA TYR A 162 11.35 17.98 -21.17
C TYR A 162 11.81 17.29 -19.88
N PHE A 163 11.60 15.99 -19.79
CA PHE A 163 11.99 15.19 -18.63
C PHE A 163 13.43 14.67 -18.70
N LYS A 164 14.15 14.91 -19.81
CA LYS A 164 15.53 14.49 -20.06
C LYS A 164 15.72 12.96 -19.95
N ILE A 165 14.80 12.22 -20.55
CA ILE A 165 14.81 10.76 -20.61
C ILE A 165 15.02 10.29 -22.05
N GLU A 166 15.61 9.13 -22.24
CA GLU A 166 15.91 8.58 -23.58
C GLU A 166 14.68 7.92 -24.23
N ASN A 167 13.82 7.29 -23.43
CA ASN A 167 12.65 6.59 -23.94
C ASN A 167 11.52 6.60 -22.91
N LEU A 168 10.39 7.25 -23.25
CA LEU A 168 9.21 7.31 -22.39
C LEU A 168 8.56 5.93 -22.16
N ALA A 169 8.66 5.02 -23.13
CA ALA A 169 8.10 3.68 -23.03
C ALA A 169 8.98 2.68 -22.26
N ALA A 170 10.16 3.07 -21.77
CA ALA A 170 11.02 2.21 -20.96
C ALA A 170 10.34 1.86 -19.62
N THR A 171 10.58 0.66 -19.12
CA THR A 171 9.95 0.15 -17.87
C THR A 171 10.18 1.10 -16.68
N GLU A 172 11.34 1.72 -16.59
CA GLU A 172 11.71 2.69 -15.56
C GLU A 172 10.90 3.99 -15.62
N ASN A 173 10.37 4.35 -16.81
CA ASN A 173 9.60 5.57 -17.06
C ASN A 173 8.08 5.33 -17.10
N MET A 174 7.60 4.10 -16.88
CA MET A 174 6.16 3.77 -16.94
C MET A 174 5.31 4.60 -15.99
N THR A 175 5.81 4.90 -14.79
CA THR A 175 5.11 5.77 -13.82
C THR A 175 4.93 7.18 -14.38
N LEU A 176 5.96 7.74 -15.01
CA LEU A 176 5.91 9.06 -15.63
C LEU A 176 4.94 9.07 -16.83
N ALA A 177 5.02 8.06 -17.70
CA ALA A 177 4.11 7.91 -18.84
C ALA A 177 2.65 7.86 -18.37
N HIS A 178 2.36 7.04 -17.34
CA HIS A 178 1.03 6.95 -16.76
C HIS A 178 0.54 8.29 -16.19
N HIS A 179 1.41 9.05 -15.50
CA HIS A 179 1.02 10.37 -14.99
C HIS A 179 0.76 11.38 -16.11
N ILE A 180 1.49 11.31 -17.22
CA ILE A 180 1.25 12.16 -18.39
C ILE A 180 -0.11 11.84 -19.01
N ASP A 181 -0.41 10.56 -19.24
CA ASP A 181 -1.68 10.12 -19.81
C ASP A 181 -2.89 10.49 -18.93
N GLN A 182 -2.72 10.49 -17.61
CA GLN A 182 -3.76 10.90 -16.68
C GLN A 182 -3.93 12.43 -16.57
N ALA A 183 -2.93 13.20 -16.93
CA ALA A 183 -2.93 14.66 -16.82
C ALA A 183 -3.40 15.37 -18.10
N ILE A 184 -3.41 14.68 -19.25
CA ILE A 184 -3.95 15.17 -20.52
C ILE A 184 -5.48 15.04 -20.53
#